data_e6a26b656679553503e93e578f9cc36f
#
_entry.id   e6a26b656679553503e93e578f9cc36f
#
_cell.length_a   1.000
_cell.length_b   1.000
_cell.length_c   1.000
_cell.angle_alpha   90.00
_cell.angle_beta   90.00
_cell.angle_gamma   90.00
#
_symmetry.space_group_name_H-M   'P 1'
#
loop_
_entity.id
_entity.type
_entity.pdbx_description
1 polymer ?
#
loop_
_entity_poly.entity_id
_entity_poly.type
_entity_poly.pdbx_seq_one_letter_code
_entity_poly.pdbx_strand_id
1 'polypeptide(L)'
;MERRNTMRLTLAVLLSATVSPGATAQWKGTVKDSAGITIVSNTEQGSWDSSTRWQVEEELRIGVAEGDPNYQFGRIGWITVGSDGTIYVLDQQSQHVRAFSPAGQYLNTLGGPGAGPGELGAAVVFVVAGPGDTLFIPDVANRRVNLFAPDGSAAGSFPLDLQQGLPTIWKSTSAGVVASQIRPLNLPQTAADASSKRDTMDAIVLYDTKGSAIDTILRFPSGKTLNLGGSNPEINLYSPEPAWHLADDMRVLYGVNDNYRIGVYSAAGTLERIIEMPFERSPVGERDKRLIMQFLEDAWVDAGVPPNALPRLRSIVHFGEFIPAFATAQVGPAGTIWVQHSQLASELSDEELEGYNPLEASGAPEWDVFDPNGKFLGVVTMPPRVAPRLFRGDKVYGVARGEYDVQYVVRLRIVGT
;
A
#
# COMPACT_ATOMS: atom_id res chain seq x y z
N MET A 1 -47.75 -80.96 -21.80
CA MET A 1 -46.32 -80.71 -21.95
C MET A 1 -46.12 -79.16 -21.88
N GLU A 2 -46.15 -78.65 -20.65
CA GLU A 2 -46.11 -77.18 -20.40
C GLU A 2 -44.67 -76.77 -20.14
N ARG A 3 -44.23 -75.75 -20.92
CA ARG A 3 -42.93 -75.07 -20.70
C ARG A 3 -43.19 -73.91 -19.77
N ARG A 4 -42.64 -73.96 -18.56
CA ARG A 4 -42.58 -72.81 -17.63
C ARG A 4 -41.43 -71.88 -18.04
N ASN A 5 -41.76 -70.65 -18.43
CA ASN A 5 -40.82 -69.60 -18.57
C ASN A 5 -40.57 -68.93 -17.20
N THR A 6 -39.38 -69.03 -16.68
CA THR A 6 -38.91 -68.31 -15.47
C THR A 6 -38.27 -67.01 -15.89
N MET A 7 -38.96 -65.86 -15.63
CA MET A 7 -38.47 -64.49 -15.84
C MET A 7 -37.57 -64.13 -14.66
N ARG A 8 -36.28 -63.92 -14.93
CA ARG A 8 -35.32 -63.41 -13.96
C ARG A 8 -35.41 -61.91 -13.93
N LEU A 9 -35.90 -61.31 -12.83
CA LEU A 9 -35.84 -59.87 -12.56
C LEU A 9 -34.44 -59.54 -12.08
N THR A 10 -33.69 -58.77 -12.87
CA THR A 10 -32.42 -58.18 -12.47
C THR A 10 -32.69 -56.83 -11.78
N LEU A 11 -32.52 -56.75 -10.49
CA LEU A 11 -32.65 -55.50 -9.72
C LEU A 11 -31.36 -54.69 -9.90
N ALA A 12 -31.40 -53.61 -10.68
CA ALA A 12 -30.32 -52.64 -10.81
C ALA A 12 -30.39 -51.65 -9.61
N VAL A 13 -29.46 -51.79 -8.68
CA VAL A 13 -29.27 -50.81 -7.59
C VAL A 13 -28.52 -49.60 -8.18
N LEU A 14 -29.22 -48.51 -8.41
CA LEU A 14 -28.65 -47.20 -8.71
C LEU A 14 -28.06 -46.63 -7.39
N LEU A 15 -26.73 -46.69 -7.23
CA LEU A 15 -26.01 -45.91 -6.24
C LEU A 15 -26.01 -44.45 -6.67
N SER A 16 -26.91 -43.65 -6.16
CA SER A 16 -26.85 -42.19 -6.26
C SER A 16 -25.76 -41.70 -5.30
N ALA A 17 -24.58 -41.35 -5.83
CA ALA A 17 -23.56 -40.62 -5.08
C ALA A 17 -24.12 -39.21 -4.83
N THR A 18 -24.60 -38.97 -3.61
CA THR A 18 -24.86 -37.61 -3.15
C THR A 18 -23.52 -36.92 -2.94
N VAL A 19 -23.11 -36.06 -3.89
CA VAL A 19 -22.06 -35.10 -3.67
C VAL A 19 -22.60 -34.13 -2.61
N SER A 20 -22.16 -34.26 -1.37
CA SER A 20 -22.41 -33.22 -0.37
C SER A 20 -21.72 -31.96 -0.82
N PRO A 21 -22.41 -30.79 -0.94
CA PRO A 21 -21.74 -29.54 -1.15
C PRO A 21 -20.74 -29.36 0.01
N GLY A 22 -19.48 -29.11 -0.32
CA GLY A 22 -18.44 -28.85 0.66
C GLY A 22 -18.95 -27.80 1.65
N ALA A 23 -18.87 -28.09 2.94
CA ALA A 23 -19.28 -27.16 3.98
C ALA A 23 -18.28 -25.99 3.92
N THR A 24 -18.69 -24.86 3.34
CA THR A 24 -17.94 -23.60 3.50
C THR A 24 -17.76 -23.36 4.99
N ALA A 25 -16.52 -23.10 5.43
CA ALA A 25 -16.26 -22.84 6.83
C ALA A 25 -17.11 -21.63 7.27
N GLN A 26 -17.93 -21.81 8.30
CA GLN A 26 -18.77 -20.73 8.81
C GLN A 26 -17.89 -19.75 9.59
N TRP A 27 -17.99 -18.45 9.26
CA TRP A 27 -17.37 -17.39 10.05
C TRP A 27 -17.76 -17.47 11.54
N LYS A 28 -16.79 -17.36 12.45
CA LYS A 28 -16.98 -17.58 13.89
C LYS A 28 -16.87 -16.33 14.75
N GLY A 29 -16.68 -15.16 14.16
CA GLY A 29 -16.59 -13.90 14.90
C GLY A 29 -17.92 -13.45 15.49
N THR A 30 -17.91 -12.24 16.06
CA THR A 30 -19.10 -11.59 16.63
C THR A 30 -19.28 -10.20 16.03
N VAL A 31 -20.54 -9.76 15.91
CA VAL A 31 -20.90 -8.41 15.53
C VAL A 31 -21.68 -7.77 16.67
N LYS A 32 -21.26 -6.58 17.10
CA LYS A 32 -21.92 -5.81 18.16
C LYS A 32 -22.14 -4.37 17.68
N ASP A 33 -23.21 -3.74 18.11
CA ASP A 33 -23.39 -2.30 18.02
C ASP A 33 -22.93 -1.64 19.31
N SER A 34 -22.22 -0.54 19.20
CA SER A 34 -21.80 0.30 20.32
C SER A 34 -21.96 1.76 19.94
N ALA A 35 -23.04 2.38 20.43
CA ALA A 35 -23.36 3.78 20.16
C ALA A 35 -23.43 4.14 18.65
N GLY A 36 -24.00 3.25 17.84
CA GLY A 36 -24.12 3.41 16.40
C GLY A 36 -22.87 3.01 15.60
N ILE A 37 -21.84 2.48 16.25
CA ILE A 37 -20.65 1.95 15.59
C ILE A 37 -20.74 0.42 15.58
N THR A 38 -20.67 -0.18 14.40
CA THR A 38 -20.61 -1.64 14.25
C THR A 38 -19.22 -2.17 14.58
N ILE A 39 -19.07 -3.00 15.59
CA ILE A 39 -17.82 -3.66 15.94
C ILE A 39 -17.85 -5.10 15.45
N VAL A 40 -16.95 -5.47 14.55
CA VAL A 40 -16.78 -6.81 14.00
C VAL A 40 -15.52 -7.42 14.60
N SER A 41 -15.69 -8.30 15.59
CA SER A 41 -14.58 -8.99 16.23
C SER A 41 -14.42 -10.36 15.58
N ASN A 42 -13.31 -10.58 14.91
CA ASN A 42 -12.98 -11.80 14.19
C ASN A 42 -12.25 -12.80 15.08
N THR A 43 -12.03 -13.99 14.55
CA THR A 43 -11.13 -15.01 15.09
C THR A 43 -10.08 -15.32 14.04
N GLU A 44 -9.02 -16.04 14.41
CA GLU A 44 -7.97 -16.47 13.47
C GLU A 44 -8.48 -17.43 12.39
N GLN A 45 -9.67 -18.01 12.58
CA GLN A 45 -10.29 -18.90 11.60
C GLN A 45 -11.13 -18.11 10.61
N GLY A 46 -10.66 -18.03 9.36
CA GLY A 46 -11.42 -17.46 8.25
C GLY A 46 -12.55 -18.37 7.75
N SER A 47 -13.38 -17.84 6.87
CA SER A 47 -14.50 -18.57 6.25
C SER A 47 -14.10 -19.30 4.97
N TRP A 48 -12.91 -19.07 4.42
CA TRP A 48 -12.41 -19.80 3.26
C TRP A 48 -11.90 -21.18 3.65
N ASP A 49 -12.13 -22.13 2.77
CA ASP A 49 -11.46 -23.43 2.73
C ASP A 49 -10.46 -23.48 1.55
N SER A 50 -9.84 -24.62 1.33
CA SER A 50 -8.86 -24.79 0.24
C SER A 50 -9.44 -24.61 -1.16
N SER A 51 -10.77 -24.74 -1.35
CA SER A 51 -11.45 -24.61 -2.64
C SER A 51 -11.98 -23.19 -2.91
N THR A 52 -12.17 -22.41 -1.86
CA THR A 52 -12.74 -21.05 -1.93
C THR A 52 -11.71 -19.95 -1.68
N ARG A 53 -10.47 -20.32 -1.30
CA ARG A 53 -9.37 -19.38 -1.05
C ARG A 53 -8.96 -18.68 -2.33
N TRP A 54 -8.91 -17.36 -2.26
CA TRP A 54 -8.39 -16.56 -3.34
C TRP A 54 -6.87 -16.71 -3.48
N GLN A 55 -6.40 -16.62 -4.71
CA GLN A 55 -5.00 -16.66 -5.09
C GLN A 55 -4.68 -15.48 -6.00
N VAL A 56 -3.41 -15.26 -6.26
CA VAL A 56 -2.94 -14.27 -7.22
C VAL A 56 -2.08 -14.94 -8.28
N GLU A 57 -2.28 -14.54 -9.53
CA GLU A 57 -1.54 -15.03 -10.70
C GLU A 57 -0.91 -13.84 -11.42
N GLU A 58 0.38 -13.91 -11.74
CA GLU A 58 1.04 -12.90 -12.56
C GLU A 58 0.53 -13.01 -14.00
N GLU A 59 -0.02 -11.92 -14.53
CA GLU A 59 -0.51 -11.86 -15.90
C GLU A 59 0.25 -10.86 -16.79
N LEU A 60 1.06 -9.98 -16.17
CA LEU A 60 1.88 -9.01 -16.89
C LEU A 60 3.14 -8.70 -16.09
N ARG A 61 4.27 -8.64 -16.80
CA ARG A 61 5.54 -8.12 -16.29
C ARG A 61 6.12 -7.11 -17.28
N ILE A 62 6.46 -5.93 -16.82
CA ILE A 62 7.09 -4.85 -17.59
C ILE A 62 8.43 -4.56 -16.97
N GLY A 63 9.46 -4.58 -17.76
CA GLY A 63 10.84 -4.30 -17.36
C GLY A 63 11.81 -5.30 -17.98
N VAL A 64 13.06 -4.87 -18.14
CA VAL A 64 14.19 -5.69 -18.60
C VAL A 64 15.46 -5.25 -17.87
N ALA A 65 16.38 -6.20 -17.63
CA ALA A 65 17.70 -5.87 -17.09
C ALA A 65 18.56 -5.17 -18.13
N GLU A 66 18.51 -5.64 -19.38
CA GLU A 66 19.28 -5.12 -20.50
C GLU A 66 18.39 -5.04 -21.75
N GLY A 67 18.71 -4.14 -22.68
CA GLY A 67 17.97 -3.99 -23.93
C GLY A 67 17.35 -2.62 -24.12
N ASP A 68 16.05 -2.57 -24.48
CA ASP A 68 15.34 -1.30 -24.74
C ASP A 68 15.29 -0.43 -23.47
N PRO A 69 15.88 0.78 -23.49
CA PRO A 69 15.91 1.67 -22.34
C PRO A 69 14.53 2.13 -21.86
N ASN A 70 13.49 2.03 -22.72
CA ASN A 70 12.13 2.34 -22.31
C ASN A 70 11.57 1.34 -21.29
N TYR A 71 12.16 0.17 -21.18
CA TYR A 71 11.78 -0.88 -20.23
C TYR A 71 12.80 -1.08 -19.09
N GLN A 72 13.86 -0.27 -19.02
CA GLN A 72 14.84 -0.32 -17.92
C GLN A 72 14.44 0.65 -16.83
N PHE A 73 14.19 0.17 -15.63
CA PHE A 73 13.85 1.00 -14.47
C PHE A 73 15.06 1.11 -13.54
N GLY A 74 15.38 2.35 -13.15
CA GLY A 74 16.39 2.59 -12.13
C GLY A 74 15.82 2.38 -10.72
N ARG A 75 14.74 3.10 -10.40
CA ARG A 75 14.02 2.98 -9.13
C ARG A 75 12.55 3.33 -9.31
N ILE A 76 11.70 2.31 -9.26
CA ILE A 76 10.25 2.51 -9.34
C ILE A 76 9.75 3.07 -8.01
N GLY A 77 9.36 4.34 -8.00
CA GLY A 77 8.79 5.00 -6.83
C GLY A 77 7.31 4.66 -6.63
N TRP A 78 6.53 4.83 -7.68
CA TRP A 78 5.08 4.63 -7.63
C TRP A 78 4.51 4.16 -8.96
N ILE A 79 3.33 3.54 -8.89
CA ILE A 79 2.55 3.08 -10.03
C ILE A 79 1.14 3.62 -9.89
N THR A 80 0.57 4.15 -10.97
CA THR A 80 -0.86 4.44 -11.05
C THR A 80 -1.43 3.95 -12.37
N VAL A 81 -2.76 3.87 -12.45
CA VAL A 81 -3.45 3.32 -13.63
C VAL A 81 -4.59 4.25 -14.00
N GLY A 82 -4.64 4.63 -15.26
CA GLY A 82 -5.72 5.42 -15.83
C GLY A 82 -7.01 4.61 -16.01
N SER A 83 -8.10 5.30 -16.32
CA SER A 83 -9.43 4.68 -16.50
C SER A 83 -9.50 3.74 -17.71
N ASP A 84 -8.62 3.95 -18.71
CA ASP A 84 -8.44 3.10 -19.88
C ASP A 84 -7.51 1.91 -19.67
N GLY A 85 -6.93 1.80 -18.44
CA GLY A 85 -5.96 0.78 -18.07
C GLY A 85 -4.51 1.12 -18.42
N THR A 86 -4.21 2.32 -18.93
CA THR A 86 -2.83 2.80 -19.13
C THR A 86 -2.07 2.79 -17.81
N ILE A 87 -0.89 2.17 -17.79
CA ILE A 87 -0.05 2.01 -16.61
C ILE A 87 1.01 3.10 -16.61
N TYR A 88 1.00 3.95 -15.60
CA TYR A 88 1.99 5.01 -15.42
C TYR A 88 2.96 4.63 -14.30
N VAL A 89 4.25 4.66 -14.61
CA VAL A 89 5.34 4.22 -13.73
C VAL A 89 6.30 5.38 -13.48
N LEU A 90 6.36 5.85 -12.25
CA LEU A 90 7.34 6.84 -11.84
C LEU A 90 8.70 6.17 -11.59
N ASP A 91 9.68 6.50 -12.39
CA ASP A 91 11.09 6.17 -12.16
C ASP A 91 11.77 7.33 -11.43
N GLN A 92 12.01 7.16 -10.15
CA GLN A 92 12.60 8.20 -9.30
C GLN A 92 14.05 8.52 -9.67
N GLN A 93 14.82 7.52 -10.10
CA GLN A 93 16.22 7.72 -10.46
C GLN A 93 16.35 8.56 -11.72
N SER A 94 15.49 8.30 -12.70
CA SER A 94 15.48 9.03 -13.97
C SER A 94 14.59 10.27 -13.94
N GLN A 95 13.84 10.50 -12.86
CA GLN A 95 12.96 11.66 -12.67
C GLN A 95 11.96 11.85 -13.81
N HIS A 96 11.33 10.75 -14.24
CA HIS A 96 10.27 10.79 -15.24
C HIS A 96 9.20 9.73 -14.98
N VAL A 97 8.07 9.84 -15.66
CA VAL A 97 7.01 8.85 -15.66
C VAL A 97 6.96 8.21 -17.04
N ARG A 98 7.00 6.88 -17.11
CA ARG A 98 6.75 6.12 -18.33
C ARG A 98 5.31 5.64 -18.36
N ALA A 99 4.67 5.77 -19.53
CA ALA A 99 3.35 5.25 -19.79
C ALA A 99 3.43 3.98 -20.61
N PHE A 100 2.64 2.98 -20.22
CA PHE A 100 2.52 1.71 -20.92
C PHE A 100 1.05 1.38 -21.18
N SER A 101 0.77 0.73 -22.30
CA SER A 101 -0.57 0.23 -22.58
C SER A 101 -1.00 -0.84 -21.56
N PRO A 102 -2.30 -1.20 -21.49
CA PRO A 102 -2.76 -2.32 -20.66
C PRO A 102 -2.06 -3.66 -20.97
N ALA A 103 -1.49 -3.80 -22.18
CA ALA A 103 -0.68 -4.96 -22.59
C ALA A 103 0.81 -4.83 -22.30
N GLY A 104 1.25 -3.74 -21.61
CA GLY A 104 2.64 -3.51 -21.25
C GLY A 104 3.52 -2.94 -22.36
N GLN A 105 2.95 -2.46 -23.45
CA GLN A 105 3.70 -1.82 -24.53
C GLN A 105 4.00 -0.36 -24.14
N TYR A 106 5.26 0.07 -24.30
CA TYR A 106 5.64 1.44 -24.09
C TYR A 106 4.87 2.41 -25.00
N LEU A 107 4.36 3.49 -24.45
CA LEU A 107 3.62 4.54 -25.15
C LEU A 107 4.45 5.82 -25.27
N ASN A 108 4.82 6.40 -24.13
CA ASN A 108 5.59 7.64 -24.08
C ASN A 108 6.26 7.81 -22.70
N THR A 109 7.09 8.85 -22.58
CA THR A 109 7.72 9.31 -21.34
C THR A 109 7.27 10.75 -21.06
N LEU A 110 6.88 11.01 -19.80
CA LEU A 110 6.44 12.29 -19.31
C LEU A 110 7.44 12.84 -18.30
N GLY A 111 7.67 14.14 -18.35
CA GLY A 111 8.61 14.80 -17.47
C GLY A 111 10.07 14.57 -17.87
N GLY A 112 10.95 14.87 -16.95
CA GLY A 112 12.40 14.74 -17.05
C GLY A 112 13.04 15.56 -15.94
N PRO A 113 14.33 15.37 -15.64
CA PRO A 113 14.97 16.04 -14.51
C PRO A 113 15.06 17.56 -14.72
N GLY A 114 14.65 18.34 -13.70
CA GLY A 114 14.78 19.80 -13.73
C GLY A 114 13.75 20.55 -12.88
N ALA A 115 13.67 21.86 -13.10
CA ALA A 115 12.76 22.77 -12.39
C ALA A 115 11.84 23.58 -13.32
N GLY A 116 11.99 23.43 -14.65
CA GLY A 116 11.15 24.07 -15.66
C GLY A 116 9.73 23.50 -15.72
N PRO A 117 8.84 24.09 -16.54
CA PRO A 117 7.49 23.56 -16.78
C PRO A 117 7.55 22.13 -17.32
N GLY A 118 6.87 21.19 -16.67
CA GLY A 118 6.87 19.77 -17.05
C GLY A 118 8.14 19.00 -16.65
N GLU A 119 9.11 19.62 -15.99
CA GLU A 119 10.26 18.93 -15.41
C GLU A 119 9.99 18.53 -13.97
N LEU A 120 10.69 17.50 -13.49
CA LEU A 120 10.52 16.87 -12.18
C LEU A 120 11.80 17.00 -11.35
N GLY A 121 11.65 17.40 -10.09
CA GLY A 121 12.75 17.46 -9.13
C GLY A 121 13.16 16.09 -8.58
N ALA A 122 14.27 16.06 -7.85
CA ALA A 122 14.84 14.81 -7.31
C ALA A 122 14.01 14.14 -6.19
N ALA A 123 13.03 14.84 -5.61
CA ALA A 123 12.24 14.35 -4.49
C ALA A 123 10.78 13.94 -4.86
N VAL A 124 10.58 13.53 -6.10
CA VAL A 124 9.28 13.01 -6.56
C VAL A 124 9.13 11.56 -6.15
N VAL A 125 8.06 11.22 -5.42
CA VAL A 125 7.80 9.87 -4.90
C VAL A 125 6.46 9.30 -5.32
N PHE A 126 5.52 10.14 -5.77
CA PHE A 126 4.16 9.73 -6.14
C PHE A 126 3.79 10.21 -7.53
N VAL A 127 2.98 9.42 -8.20
CA VAL A 127 2.16 9.77 -9.35
C VAL A 127 0.78 9.20 -9.11
N VAL A 128 -0.28 10.00 -9.23
CA VAL A 128 -1.66 9.55 -9.07
C VAL A 128 -2.52 10.03 -10.23
N ALA A 129 -3.42 9.17 -10.71
CA ALA A 129 -4.38 9.53 -11.75
C ALA A 129 -5.55 10.28 -11.11
N GLY A 130 -5.76 11.51 -11.51
CA GLY A 130 -6.83 12.38 -11.10
C GLY A 130 -8.01 12.39 -12.09
N PRO A 131 -8.88 13.42 -12.03
CA PRO A 131 -10.03 13.53 -12.90
C PRO A 131 -9.64 13.58 -14.38
N GLY A 132 -10.34 12.78 -15.21
CA GLY A 132 -10.06 12.68 -16.65
C GLY A 132 -8.67 12.14 -16.95
N ASP A 133 -8.15 11.28 -16.10
CA ASP A 133 -6.82 10.68 -16.18
C ASP A 133 -5.65 11.70 -16.18
N THR A 134 -5.91 12.93 -15.74
CA THR A 134 -4.84 13.90 -15.49
C THR A 134 -3.93 13.38 -14.40
N LEU A 135 -2.64 13.29 -14.65
CA LEU A 135 -1.67 12.85 -13.65
C LEU A 135 -1.27 14.00 -12.73
N PHE A 136 -1.34 13.74 -11.44
CA PHE A 136 -0.83 14.60 -10.37
C PHE A 136 0.51 14.04 -9.91
N ILE A 137 1.58 14.84 -10.06
CA ILE A 137 2.93 14.46 -9.67
C ILE A 137 3.46 15.48 -8.65
N PRO A 138 3.34 15.16 -7.33
CA PRO A 138 3.84 16.02 -6.27
C PRO A 138 5.36 16.14 -6.32
N ASP A 139 5.85 17.36 -6.44
CA ASP A 139 7.26 17.69 -6.54
C ASP A 139 7.62 18.63 -5.39
N VAL A 140 8.01 18.07 -4.26
CA VAL A 140 8.33 18.82 -3.04
C VAL A 140 9.59 19.66 -3.23
N ALA A 141 10.56 19.20 -4.03
CA ALA A 141 11.79 19.95 -4.30
C ALA A 141 11.49 21.26 -5.05
N ASN A 142 10.60 21.22 -6.03
CA ASN A 142 10.18 22.39 -6.79
C ASN A 142 8.93 23.10 -6.19
N ARG A 143 8.44 22.62 -5.02
CA ARG A 143 7.28 23.18 -4.29
C ARG A 143 6.02 23.30 -5.13
N ARG A 144 5.72 22.30 -5.95
CA ARG A 144 4.53 22.28 -6.80
C ARG A 144 4.02 20.86 -7.00
N VAL A 145 2.79 20.74 -7.47
CA VAL A 145 2.29 19.53 -8.09
C VAL A 145 2.26 19.77 -9.59
N ASN A 146 3.00 18.98 -10.35
CA ASN A 146 2.95 19.00 -11.80
C ASN A 146 1.72 18.24 -12.28
N LEU A 147 1.06 18.76 -13.32
CA LEU A 147 -0.07 18.14 -13.98
C LEU A 147 0.31 17.74 -15.40
N PHE A 148 -0.02 16.50 -15.78
CA PHE A 148 0.14 16.01 -17.14
C PHE A 148 -1.21 15.49 -17.66
N ALA A 149 -1.51 15.82 -18.92
CA ALA A 149 -2.65 15.25 -19.59
C ALA A 149 -2.41 13.76 -19.95
N PRO A 150 -3.46 12.97 -20.25
CA PRO A 150 -3.33 11.56 -20.62
C PRO A 150 -2.43 11.31 -21.85
N ASP A 151 -2.33 12.28 -22.77
CA ASP A 151 -1.44 12.24 -23.94
C ASP A 151 0.04 12.48 -23.60
N GLY A 152 0.34 12.79 -22.34
CA GLY A 152 1.69 13.04 -21.85
C GLY A 152 2.14 14.50 -21.94
N SER A 153 1.32 15.40 -22.44
CA SER A 153 1.63 16.84 -22.46
C SER A 153 1.53 17.45 -21.07
N ALA A 154 2.40 18.42 -20.76
CA ALA A 154 2.32 19.18 -19.53
C ALA A 154 1.03 20.03 -19.50
N ALA A 155 0.17 19.77 -18.52
CA ALA A 155 -1.13 20.42 -18.34
C ALA A 155 -1.09 21.59 -17.35
N GLY A 156 0.09 21.92 -16.85
CA GLY A 156 0.29 23.00 -15.87
C GLY A 156 0.83 22.49 -14.54
N SER A 157 0.71 23.32 -13.52
CA SER A 157 1.08 22.99 -12.16
C SER A 157 0.37 23.93 -11.17
N PHE A 158 0.27 23.51 -9.91
CA PHE A 158 -0.14 24.38 -8.81
C PHE A 158 0.87 24.31 -7.66
N PRO A 159 1.01 25.38 -6.85
CA PRO A 159 1.98 25.41 -5.77
C PRO A 159 1.60 24.46 -4.64
N LEU A 160 2.59 23.82 -4.02
CA LEU A 160 2.44 23.15 -2.72
C LEU A 160 2.54 24.20 -1.61
N ASP A 161 1.46 24.40 -0.88
CA ASP A 161 1.44 25.28 0.29
C ASP A 161 1.98 24.53 1.52
N LEU A 162 3.29 24.62 1.72
CA LEU A 162 3.96 24.00 2.86
C LEU A 162 3.63 24.66 4.21
N GLN A 163 2.91 25.80 4.23
CA GLN A 163 2.39 26.37 5.48
C GLN A 163 1.24 25.56 6.05
N GLN A 164 0.48 24.90 5.19
CA GLN A 164 -0.56 23.94 5.61
C GLN A 164 0.03 22.61 6.07
N GLY A 165 1.26 22.30 5.73
CA GLY A 165 1.98 21.09 6.05
C GLY A 165 2.63 20.42 4.83
N LEU A 166 3.31 19.30 5.06
CA LEU A 166 3.95 18.50 4.03
C LEU A 166 3.00 17.38 3.58
N PRO A 167 2.65 17.30 2.29
CA PRO A 167 1.93 16.15 1.75
C PRO A 167 2.88 14.94 1.71
N THR A 168 2.56 13.91 2.48
CA THR A 168 3.43 12.75 2.68
C THR A 168 3.00 11.52 1.88
N ILE A 169 1.71 11.33 1.68
CA ILE A 169 1.13 10.19 0.95
C ILE A 169 0.04 10.73 0.02
N TRP A 170 0.08 10.29 -1.24
CA TRP A 170 -0.93 10.63 -2.23
C TRP A 170 -1.65 9.37 -2.69
N LYS A 171 -2.96 9.46 -2.81
CA LYS A 171 -3.83 8.38 -3.29
C LYS A 171 -4.89 8.95 -4.22
N SER A 172 -5.43 8.09 -5.10
CA SER A 172 -6.61 8.42 -5.89
C SER A 172 -7.57 7.23 -5.98
N THR A 173 -8.85 7.54 -6.08
CA THR A 173 -9.89 6.56 -6.41
C THR A 173 -9.85 6.20 -7.89
N SER A 174 -10.56 5.15 -8.31
CA SER A 174 -10.76 4.80 -9.73
C SER A 174 -11.53 5.88 -10.51
N ALA A 175 -12.35 6.69 -9.82
CA ALA A 175 -13.04 7.84 -10.39
C ALA A 175 -12.16 9.10 -10.47
N GLY A 176 -10.88 9.02 -10.06
CA GLY A 176 -9.93 10.12 -10.14
C GLY A 176 -10.07 11.15 -9.00
N VAL A 177 -10.74 10.84 -7.90
CA VAL A 177 -10.71 11.72 -6.73
C VAL A 177 -9.33 11.62 -6.10
N VAL A 178 -8.62 12.76 -5.99
CA VAL A 178 -7.25 12.84 -5.45
C VAL A 178 -7.29 13.26 -3.99
N ALA A 179 -6.55 12.54 -3.17
CA ALA A 179 -6.35 12.85 -1.75
C ALA A 179 -4.87 12.81 -1.37
N SER A 180 -4.49 13.64 -0.40
CA SER A 180 -3.19 13.50 0.25
C SER A 180 -3.30 13.54 1.77
N GLN A 181 -2.33 12.89 2.42
CA GLN A 181 -2.09 13.07 3.85
C GLN A 181 -1.19 14.28 4.04
N ILE A 182 -1.69 15.28 4.73
CA ILE A 182 -0.94 16.49 5.09
C ILE A 182 -0.42 16.33 6.52
N ARG A 183 0.90 16.39 6.68
CA ARG A 183 1.58 16.39 7.99
C ARG A 183 2.00 17.80 8.36
N PRO A 184 1.61 18.36 9.53
CA PRO A 184 2.03 19.68 9.94
C PRO A 184 3.55 19.79 10.06
N LEU A 185 4.16 20.81 9.46
CA LEU A 185 5.60 21.04 9.58
C LEU A 185 5.97 21.78 10.86
N ASN A 186 5.03 22.51 11.48
CA ASN A 186 5.24 23.28 12.71
C ASN A 186 6.48 24.19 12.63
N LEU A 187 6.69 24.84 11.48
CA LEU A 187 7.79 25.75 11.27
C LEU A 187 7.54 27.03 12.08
N PRO A 188 8.38 27.41 13.05
CA PRO A 188 8.21 28.64 13.79
C PRO A 188 8.48 29.82 12.85
N GLN A 189 7.51 30.72 12.72
CA GLN A 189 7.66 31.96 11.93
C GLN A 189 8.29 33.09 12.75
N THR A 190 8.15 33.02 14.08
CA THR A 190 8.73 33.98 15.01
C THR A 190 9.25 33.27 16.26
N ALA A 191 10.07 33.97 17.07
CA ALA A 191 10.52 33.43 18.37
C ALA A 191 9.34 33.17 19.34
N ALA A 192 8.22 33.90 19.20
CA ALA A 192 7.00 33.66 19.98
C ALA A 192 6.29 32.37 19.55
N ASP A 193 6.32 32.03 18.27
CA ASP A 193 5.70 30.81 17.74
C ASP A 193 6.46 29.54 18.18
N ALA A 194 7.75 29.66 18.48
CA ALA A 194 8.55 28.54 18.97
C ALA A 194 8.05 27.97 20.30
N SER A 195 7.28 28.76 21.08
CA SER A 195 6.64 28.37 22.35
C SER A 195 5.18 27.90 22.17
N SER A 196 4.59 28.02 20.96
CA SER A 196 3.23 27.62 20.70
C SER A 196 3.07 26.10 20.71
N LYS A 197 1.87 25.62 21.07
CA LYS A 197 1.54 24.20 21.02
C LYS A 197 1.60 23.74 19.56
N ARG A 198 2.45 22.74 19.26
CA ARG A 198 2.57 22.15 17.92
C ARG A 198 1.32 21.36 17.57
N ASP A 199 0.89 21.49 16.32
CA ASP A 199 -0.11 20.58 15.76
C ASP A 199 0.55 19.20 15.54
N THR A 200 -0.06 18.16 16.07
CA THR A 200 0.40 16.77 15.98
C THR A 200 -0.60 15.90 15.23
N MET A 201 -1.53 16.53 14.49
CA MET A 201 -2.58 15.83 13.77
C MET A 201 -2.31 15.92 12.27
N ASP A 202 -2.16 14.77 11.62
CA ASP A 202 -2.23 14.67 10.17
C ASP A 202 -3.68 14.82 9.70
N ALA A 203 -3.85 15.22 8.45
CA ALA A 203 -5.15 15.37 7.82
C ALA A 203 -5.20 14.68 6.45
N ILE A 204 -6.29 14.00 6.11
CA ILE A 204 -6.58 13.56 4.76
C ILE A 204 -7.38 14.65 4.06
N VAL A 205 -6.79 15.25 3.03
CA VAL A 205 -7.31 16.39 2.28
C VAL A 205 -7.60 15.98 0.85
N LEU A 206 -8.78 16.36 0.34
CA LEU A 206 -9.17 16.18 -1.06
C LEU A 206 -8.80 17.41 -1.88
N TYR A 207 -8.49 17.19 -3.17
CA TYR A 207 -8.12 18.24 -4.10
C TYR A 207 -9.04 18.26 -5.32
N ASP A 208 -9.34 19.48 -5.80
CA ASP A 208 -9.92 19.69 -7.12
C ASP A 208 -8.86 19.60 -8.24
N THR A 209 -9.31 19.74 -9.48
CA THR A 209 -8.43 19.74 -10.68
C THR A 209 -7.48 20.92 -10.76
N LYS A 210 -7.67 21.96 -9.93
CA LYS A 210 -6.83 23.15 -9.87
C LYS A 210 -5.87 23.12 -8.68
N GLY A 211 -5.95 22.02 -7.88
CA GLY A 211 -5.13 21.85 -6.70
C GLY A 211 -5.62 22.59 -5.47
N SER A 212 -6.86 23.08 -5.48
CA SER A 212 -7.46 23.64 -4.27
C SER A 212 -7.88 22.51 -3.35
N ALA A 213 -7.57 22.64 -2.05
CA ALA A 213 -8.13 21.78 -1.04
C ALA A 213 -9.64 22.02 -0.94
N ILE A 214 -10.44 20.98 -1.22
CA ILE A 214 -11.91 21.10 -1.24
C ILE A 214 -12.54 20.59 0.04
N ASP A 215 -11.91 19.64 0.72
CA ASP A 215 -12.42 19.07 1.97
C ASP A 215 -11.32 18.40 2.78
N THR A 216 -11.55 18.22 4.09
CA THR A 216 -10.74 17.42 5.00
C THR A 216 -11.61 16.29 5.56
N ILE A 217 -11.40 15.07 5.05
CA ILE A 217 -12.23 13.92 5.44
C ILE A 217 -11.93 13.46 6.87
N LEU A 218 -10.65 13.42 7.25
CA LEU A 218 -10.22 12.83 8.51
C LEU A 218 -8.99 13.56 9.06
N ARG A 219 -8.94 13.70 10.40
CA ARG A 219 -7.73 14.11 11.14
C ARG A 219 -7.37 13.02 12.14
N PHE A 220 -6.07 12.73 12.27
CA PHE A 220 -5.56 11.69 13.16
C PHE A 220 -4.15 12.03 13.66
N PRO A 221 -3.70 11.44 14.79
CA PRO A 221 -2.36 11.66 15.28
C PRO A 221 -1.27 11.33 14.26
N SER A 222 -0.27 12.20 14.13
CA SER A 222 0.87 11.97 13.24
C SER A 222 1.70 10.78 13.70
N GLY A 223 2.17 9.97 12.74
CA GLY A 223 3.12 8.89 13.00
C GLY A 223 4.55 9.40 13.31
N LYS A 224 5.45 8.48 13.59
CA LYS A 224 6.83 8.75 14.02
C LYS A 224 7.90 8.15 13.11
N THR A 225 7.57 7.50 12.00
CA THR A 225 8.51 6.70 11.20
C THR A 225 9.76 7.47 10.80
N LEU A 226 9.61 8.69 10.32
CA LEU A 226 10.71 9.53 9.88
C LEU A 226 10.43 11.01 10.21
N ASN A 227 11.25 11.60 11.04
CA ASN A 227 11.16 13.02 11.34
C ASN A 227 12.44 13.73 10.88
N LEU A 228 12.38 14.34 9.70
CA LEU A 228 13.48 15.13 9.14
C LEU A 228 13.30 16.65 9.35
N GLY A 229 12.17 17.07 9.90
CA GLY A 229 11.78 18.49 9.97
C GLY A 229 12.19 19.22 11.26
N GLY A 230 12.94 18.60 12.15
CA GLY A 230 13.35 19.19 13.43
C GLY A 230 14.85 19.45 13.56
N SER A 231 15.24 20.11 14.66
CA SER A 231 16.67 20.23 15.07
C SER A 231 17.30 18.86 15.40
N ASN A 232 16.47 17.83 15.64
CA ASN A 232 16.87 16.45 15.88
C ASN A 232 16.11 15.54 14.91
N PRO A 233 16.71 15.17 13.77
CA PRO A 233 16.14 14.16 12.89
C PRO A 233 16.09 12.80 13.61
N GLU A 234 15.02 12.03 13.36
CA GLU A 234 14.83 10.71 13.94
C GLU A 234 14.40 9.73 12.85
N ILE A 235 14.90 8.51 12.94
CA ILE A 235 14.44 7.35 12.14
C ILE A 235 13.80 6.39 13.14
N ASN A 236 12.49 6.26 13.09
CA ASN A 236 11.74 5.38 13.97
C ASN A 236 11.29 4.13 13.19
N LEU A 237 11.75 2.96 13.60
CA LEU A 237 11.49 1.67 12.98
C LEU A 237 10.63 0.82 13.93
N TYR A 238 9.70 0.05 13.38
CA TYR A 238 8.72 -0.72 14.16
C TYR A 238 7.91 0.15 15.16
N SER A 239 7.91 1.46 14.99
CA SER A 239 7.04 2.34 15.76
C SER A 239 5.60 2.25 15.23
N PRO A 240 4.58 2.39 16.10
CA PRO A 240 3.20 2.46 15.64
C PRO A 240 2.99 3.62 14.67
N GLU A 241 2.39 3.32 13.51
CA GLU A 241 2.14 4.27 12.42
C GLU A 241 0.69 4.24 11.99
N PRO A 242 0.13 5.39 11.58
CA PRO A 242 -1.16 5.44 10.95
C PRO A 242 -1.10 4.81 9.54
N ALA A 243 -1.98 3.86 9.27
CA ALA A 243 -2.26 3.35 7.93
C ALA A 243 -3.64 3.81 7.50
N TRP A 244 -3.78 4.27 6.26
CA TRP A 244 -5.07 4.69 5.73
C TRP A 244 -5.21 4.37 4.25
N HIS A 245 -6.45 4.23 3.80
CA HIS A 245 -6.79 4.05 2.39
C HIS A 245 -8.10 4.75 2.06
N LEU A 246 -8.15 5.41 0.89
CA LEU A 246 -9.38 5.99 0.33
C LEU A 246 -9.99 4.99 -0.65
N ALA A 247 -11.17 4.50 -0.34
CA ALA A 247 -11.92 3.60 -1.21
C ALA A 247 -12.63 4.35 -2.34
N ASP A 248 -13.01 3.65 -3.40
CA ASP A 248 -13.72 4.23 -4.56
C ASP A 248 -15.10 4.83 -4.20
N ASP A 249 -15.73 4.35 -3.13
CA ASP A 249 -16.97 4.89 -2.57
C ASP A 249 -16.76 6.01 -1.55
N MET A 250 -15.55 6.57 -1.49
CA MET A 250 -15.14 7.66 -0.60
C MET A 250 -15.05 7.29 0.88
N ARG A 251 -15.24 6.04 1.26
CA ARG A 251 -14.95 5.60 2.63
C ARG A 251 -13.44 5.60 2.88
N VAL A 252 -13.06 5.89 4.11
CA VAL A 252 -11.66 5.82 4.53
C VAL A 252 -11.47 4.66 5.49
N LEU A 253 -10.56 3.75 5.15
CA LEU A 253 -9.98 2.83 6.11
C LEU A 253 -8.90 3.59 6.88
N TYR A 254 -8.90 3.47 8.20
CA TYR A 254 -7.87 4.06 9.04
C TYR A 254 -7.64 3.20 10.28
N GLY A 255 -6.38 3.01 10.65
CA GLY A 255 -5.98 2.40 11.91
C GLY A 255 -4.55 2.79 12.25
N VAL A 256 -4.23 2.80 13.54
CA VAL A 256 -2.84 2.81 14.01
C VAL A 256 -2.45 1.36 14.28
N ASN A 257 -1.32 0.95 13.75
CA ASN A 257 -0.89 -0.45 13.79
C ASN A 257 -0.25 -0.89 15.12
N ASP A 258 -0.54 -0.18 16.22
CA ASP A 258 -0.19 -0.61 17.58
C ASP A 258 -1.07 -1.76 18.11
N ASN A 259 -2.20 -1.98 17.43
CA ASN A 259 -3.09 -3.11 17.63
C ASN A 259 -3.74 -3.49 16.29
N TYR A 260 -4.41 -4.66 16.24
CA TYR A 260 -5.10 -5.08 15.03
C TYR A 260 -6.54 -4.58 15.01
N ARG A 261 -6.68 -3.26 14.79
CA ARG A 261 -7.97 -2.57 14.81
C ARG A 261 -8.05 -1.54 13.69
N ILE A 262 -9.01 -1.70 12.78
CA ILE A 262 -9.19 -0.85 11.61
C ILE A 262 -10.57 -0.23 11.65
N GLY A 263 -10.63 1.10 11.63
CA GLY A 263 -11.87 1.87 11.49
C GLY A 263 -12.24 2.05 10.02
N VAL A 264 -13.53 1.95 9.73
CA VAL A 264 -14.14 2.32 8.45
C VAL A 264 -14.93 3.58 8.66
N TYR A 265 -14.51 4.65 8.01
CA TYR A 265 -15.12 5.98 8.11
C TYR A 265 -15.92 6.29 6.85
N SER A 266 -17.07 6.92 7.00
CA SER A 266 -17.86 7.44 5.87
C SER A 266 -17.13 8.55 5.13
N ALA A 267 -17.63 8.94 3.96
CA ALA A 267 -17.16 10.11 3.21
C ALA A 267 -17.21 11.43 4.01
N ALA A 268 -18.05 11.50 5.05
CA ALA A 268 -18.17 12.64 5.97
C ALA A 268 -17.23 12.52 7.20
N GLY A 269 -16.30 11.55 7.22
CA GLY A 269 -15.37 11.34 8.33
C GLY A 269 -15.99 10.74 9.60
N THR A 270 -17.20 10.18 9.52
CA THR A 270 -17.87 9.53 10.65
C THR A 270 -17.45 8.07 10.74
N LEU A 271 -16.99 7.61 11.91
CA LEU A 271 -16.67 6.21 12.15
C LEU A 271 -17.95 5.37 12.16
N GLU A 272 -18.08 4.43 11.22
CA GLU A 272 -19.24 3.56 11.04
C GLU A 272 -18.98 2.13 11.52
N ARG A 273 -17.73 1.66 11.35
CA ARG A 273 -17.38 0.29 11.69
C ARG A 273 -15.95 0.20 12.22
N ILE A 274 -15.74 -0.78 13.09
CA ILE A 274 -14.43 -1.21 13.56
C ILE A 274 -14.27 -2.69 13.26
N ILE A 275 -13.15 -3.06 12.67
CA ILE A 275 -12.75 -4.44 12.36
C ILE A 275 -11.61 -4.78 13.30
N GLU A 276 -11.77 -5.87 14.04
CA GLU A 276 -10.79 -6.34 15.01
C GLU A 276 -10.38 -7.78 14.71
N MET A 277 -9.07 -8.06 14.87
CA MET A 277 -8.49 -9.40 14.89
C MET A 277 -7.82 -9.65 16.25
N PRO A 278 -7.77 -10.91 16.73
CA PRO A 278 -6.87 -11.25 17.82
C PRO A 278 -5.44 -10.83 17.48
N PHE A 279 -4.78 -10.18 18.43
CA PHE A 279 -3.40 -9.76 18.26
C PHE A 279 -2.65 -9.84 19.59
N GLU A 280 -1.56 -10.58 19.61
CA GLU A 280 -0.62 -10.62 20.72
C GLU A 280 0.62 -9.79 20.37
N ARG A 281 0.95 -8.82 21.22
CA ARG A 281 2.12 -7.97 21.04
C ARG A 281 3.39 -8.78 21.21
N SER A 282 4.21 -8.83 20.18
CA SER A 282 5.55 -9.44 20.20
C SER A 282 6.61 -8.35 20.27
N PRO A 283 7.62 -8.46 21.17
CA PRO A 283 8.69 -7.48 21.25
C PRO A 283 9.59 -7.52 20.01
N VAL A 284 10.12 -6.36 19.61
CA VAL A 284 11.14 -6.28 18.56
C VAL A 284 12.43 -6.93 19.05
N GLY A 285 12.85 -8.01 18.37
CA GLY A 285 13.99 -8.82 18.76
C GLY A 285 15.35 -8.13 18.53
N GLU A 286 16.35 -8.51 19.31
CA GLU A 286 17.73 -7.97 19.13
C GLU A 286 18.34 -8.41 17.80
N ARG A 287 17.89 -9.53 17.20
CA ARG A 287 18.32 -9.95 15.87
C ARG A 287 17.81 -8.98 14.80
N ASP A 288 16.53 -8.59 14.88
CA ASP A 288 15.94 -7.63 13.95
C ASP A 288 16.64 -6.28 14.02
N LYS A 289 16.86 -5.77 15.23
CA LYS A 289 17.58 -4.51 15.44
C LYS A 289 18.98 -4.54 14.82
N ARG A 290 19.73 -5.66 15.02
CA ARG A 290 21.08 -5.80 14.46
C ARG A 290 21.07 -5.84 12.93
N LEU A 291 20.18 -6.66 12.31
CA LEU A 291 20.09 -6.78 10.86
C LEU A 291 19.78 -5.43 10.21
N ILE A 292 18.81 -4.71 10.76
CA ILE A 292 18.43 -3.39 10.26
C ILE A 292 19.54 -2.36 10.45
N MET A 293 20.18 -2.33 11.63
CA MET A 293 21.30 -1.42 11.87
C MET A 293 22.46 -1.69 10.92
N GLN A 294 22.79 -2.95 10.68
CA GLN A 294 23.82 -3.31 9.70
C GLN A 294 23.47 -2.80 8.30
N PHE A 295 22.24 -3.04 7.84
CA PHE A 295 21.77 -2.53 6.55
C PHE A 295 21.92 -1.00 6.45
N LEU A 296 21.49 -0.26 7.47
CA LEU A 296 21.58 1.21 7.47
C LEU A 296 23.04 1.69 7.46
N GLU A 297 23.92 1.05 8.22
CA GLU A 297 25.34 1.39 8.25
C GLU A 297 26.02 1.13 6.91
N ASP A 298 25.76 0.00 6.28
CA ASP A 298 26.25 -0.34 4.95
C ASP A 298 25.78 0.69 3.92
N ALA A 299 24.49 1.03 3.93
CA ALA A 299 23.92 2.05 3.04
C ALA A 299 24.52 3.45 3.26
N TRP A 300 24.82 3.85 4.51
CA TRP A 300 25.48 5.11 4.79
C TRP A 300 26.95 5.12 4.33
N VAL A 301 27.67 4.02 4.49
CA VAL A 301 29.04 3.88 4.00
C VAL A 301 29.07 3.97 2.47
N ASP A 302 28.17 3.28 1.78
CA ASP A 302 28.05 3.31 0.32
C ASP A 302 27.68 4.71 -0.20
N ALA A 303 26.88 5.46 0.57
CA ALA A 303 26.58 6.85 0.31
C ALA A 303 27.75 7.84 0.62
N GLY A 304 28.90 7.32 1.06
CA GLY A 304 30.10 8.11 1.32
C GLY A 304 30.11 8.81 2.70
N VAL A 305 29.28 8.39 3.64
CA VAL A 305 29.31 8.93 5.01
C VAL A 305 30.63 8.54 5.69
N PRO A 306 31.38 9.52 6.22
CA PRO A 306 32.67 9.24 6.86
C PRO A 306 32.47 8.50 8.21
N PRO A 307 33.40 7.60 8.58
CA PRO A 307 33.28 6.76 9.78
C PRO A 307 33.02 7.52 11.08
N ASN A 308 33.54 8.74 11.21
CA ASN A 308 33.35 9.58 12.38
C ASN A 308 31.93 10.16 12.52
N ALA A 309 31.10 10.12 11.48
CA ALA A 309 29.70 10.54 11.51
C ALA A 309 28.73 9.40 11.87
N LEU A 310 29.14 8.13 11.69
CA LEU A 310 28.30 6.96 11.96
C LEU A 310 27.73 6.91 13.40
N PRO A 311 28.50 7.23 14.49
CA PRO A 311 27.93 7.24 15.84
C PRO A 311 26.75 8.21 15.99
N ARG A 312 26.79 9.36 15.31
CA ARG A 312 25.68 10.33 15.31
C ARG A 312 24.47 9.78 14.55
N LEU A 313 24.68 9.13 13.41
CA LEU A 313 23.58 8.53 12.65
C LEU A 313 22.95 7.35 13.39
N ARG A 314 23.74 6.53 14.09
CA ARG A 314 23.19 5.49 14.98
C ARG A 314 22.30 6.08 16.07
N SER A 315 22.69 7.23 16.65
CA SER A 315 21.95 7.84 17.76
C SER A 315 20.58 8.40 17.37
N ILE A 316 20.29 8.57 16.09
CA ILE A 316 18.97 9.03 15.62
C ILE A 316 18.03 7.87 15.20
N VAL A 317 18.51 6.62 15.21
CA VAL A 317 17.71 5.45 14.94
C VAL A 317 17.09 4.92 16.22
N HIS A 318 15.78 4.82 16.23
CA HIS A 318 14.99 4.33 17.35
C HIS A 318 14.12 3.16 16.89
N PHE A 319 13.98 2.16 17.77
CA PHE A 319 13.10 1.03 17.53
C PHE A 319 11.89 1.10 18.45
N GLY A 320 10.72 0.74 17.93
CA GLY A 320 9.55 0.50 18.74
C GLY A 320 9.77 -0.67 19.71
N GLU A 321 8.97 -0.70 20.76
CA GLU A 321 9.02 -1.78 21.75
C GLU A 321 8.45 -3.08 21.19
N PHE A 322 7.38 -2.98 20.40
CA PHE A 322 6.64 -4.11 19.84
C PHE A 322 6.55 -4.03 18.32
N ILE A 323 6.43 -5.20 17.71
CA ILE A 323 6.17 -5.34 16.27
C ILE A 323 4.79 -4.77 15.97
N PRO A 324 4.63 -3.92 14.93
CA PRO A 324 3.33 -3.45 14.50
C PRO A 324 2.39 -4.60 14.13
N ALA A 325 1.11 -4.49 14.47
CA ALA A 325 0.11 -5.51 14.19
C ALA A 325 -0.12 -5.78 12.70
N PHE A 326 0.12 -4.78 11.88
CA PHE A 326 0.03 -4.87 10.41
C PHE A 326 0.88 -3.78 9.76
N ALA A 327 1.24 -3.97 8.50
CA ALA A 327 2.02 -2.99 7.73
C ALA A 327 1.13 -1.93 7.07
N THR A 328 0.07 -2.35 6.38
CA THR A 328 -0.86 -1.45 5.67
C THR A 328 -2.24 -2.09 5.52
N ALA A 329 -3.23 -1.28 5.16
CA ALA A 329 -4.57 -1.72 4.80
C ALA A 329 -5.01 -1.08 3.49
N GLN A 330 -5.73 -1.84 2.65
CA GLN A 330 -6.24 -1.39 1.35
C GLN A 330 -7.65 -1.96 1.09
N VAL A 331 -8.37 -1.35 0.17
CA VAL A 331 -9.61 -1.90 -0.37
C VAL A 331 -9.30 -2.63 -1.67
N GLY A 332 -9.75 -3.87 -1.77
CA GLY A 332 -9.60 -4.74 -2.92
C GLY A 332 -10.91 -4.96 -3.68
N PRO A 333 -11.00 -6.07 -4.46
CA PRO A 333 -12.16 -6.37 -5.31
C PRO A 333 -13.46 -6.37 -4.51
N ALA A 334 -14.54 -5.90 -5.13
CA ALA A 334 -15.89 -5.88 -4.55
C ALA A 334 -15.97 -5.24 -3.14
N GLY A 335 -15.04 -4.34 -2.81
CA GLY A 335 -14.99 -3.64 -1.54
C GLY A 335 -14.45 -4.49 -0.37
N THR A 336 -13.78 -5.61 -0.65
CA THR A 336 -13.06 -6.39 0.37
C THR A 336 -11.93 -5.57 0.98
N ILE A 337 -11.61 -5.86 2.24
CA ILE A 337 -10.57 -5.15 2.98
C ILE A 337 -9.37 -6.09 3.11
N TRP A 338 -8.21 -5.60 2.70
CA TRP A 338 -6.95 -6.34 2.68
C TRP A 338 -5.98 -5.70 3.65
N VAL A 339 -5.43 -6.48 4.57
CA VAL A 339 -4.52 -6.01 5.62
C VAL A 339 -3.24 -6.83 5.54
N GLN A 340 -2.13 -6.15 5.27
CA GLN A 340 -0.83 -6.78 5.11
C GLN A 340 -0.18 -7.07 6.46
N HIS A 341 0.35 -8.27 6.63
CA HIS A 341 1.11 -8.63 7.82
C HIS A 341 2.41 -7.81 7.91
N SER A 342 2.88 -7.56 9.12
CA SER A 342 4.20 -6.97 9.33
C SER A 342 5.29 -7.97 9.00
N GLN A 343 6.41 -7.52 8.41
CA GLN A 343 7.58 -8.34 8.11
C GLN A 343 8.69 -8.08 9.13
N LEU A 344 9.24 -9.14 9.65
CA LEU A 344 10.46 -9.08 10.45
C LEU A 344 11.69 -9.39 9.58
N ALA A 345 12.76 -8.63 9.77
CA ALA A 345 14.03 -8.90 9.09
C ALA A 345 14.57 -10.31 9.44
N SER A 346 14.32 -10.77 10.66
CA SER A 346 14.74 -12.09 11.12
C SER A 346 13.98 -13.28 10.50
N GLU A 347 12.86 -13.02 9.83
CA GLU A 347 12.05 -14.02 9.12
C GLU A 347 12.51 -14.19 7.66
N LEU A 348 13.29 -13.24 7.15
CA LEU A 348 13.82 -13.29 5.80
C LEU A 348 15.00 -14.26 5.68
N SER A 349 15.09 -14.95 4.56
CA SER A 349 16.27 -15.70 4.16
C SER A 349 17.44 -14.77 3.84
N ASP A 350 18.66 -15.31 3.79
CA ASP A 350 19.84 -14.51 3.46
C ASP A 350 19.71 -13.88 2.06
N GLU A 351 19.10 -14.57 1.09
CA GLU A 351 18.83 -14.06 -0.27
C GLU A 351 17.82 -12.91 -0.27
N GLU A 352 16.79 -13.00 0.56
CA GLU A 352 15.79 -11.93 0.70
C GLU A 352 16.34 -10.70 1.41
N LEU A 353 17.27 -10.90 2.34
CA LEU A 353 17.95 -9.80 3.06
C LEU A 353 18.84 -8.96 2.13
N GLU A 354 19.45 -9.54 1.09
CA GLU A 354 20.29 -8.80 0.14
C GLU A 354 19.54 -7.65 -0.57
N GLY A 355 18.23 -7.80 -0.78
CA GLY A 355 17.38 -6.76 -1.40
C GLY A 355 16.44 -6.05 -0.41
N TYR A 356 16.55 -6.34 0.88
CA TYR A 356 15.65 -5.80 1.88
C TYR A 356 16.02 -4.38 2.28
N ASN A 357 15.09 -3.43 2.09
CA ASN A 357 15.24 -2.07 2.58
C ASN A 357 14.20 -1.81 3.68
N PRO A 358 14.60 -1.72 4.95
CA PRO A 358 13.69 -1.52 6.08
C PRO A 358 12.95 -0.17 6.04
N LEU A 359 13.45 0.81 5.29
CA LEU A 359 12.78 2.11 5.11
C LEU A 359 11.70 2.07 4.01
N GLU A 360 11.76 1.09 3.13
CA GLU A 360 10.80 0.85 2.04
C GLU A 360 9.95 -0.39 2.27
N ALA A 361 10.27 -1.17 3.29
CA ALA A 361 9.63 -2.44 3.58
C ALA A 361 8.13 -2.25 3.74
N SER A 362 7.40 -2.89 2.86
CA SER A 362 5.95 -2.80 2.79
C SER A 362 5.22 -3.86 3.61
N GLY A 363 5.95 -4.70 4.36
CA GLY A 363 5.40 -5.82 5.11
C GLY A 363 5.55 -7.17 4.41
N ALA A 364 5.02 -8.21 5.05
CA ALA A 364 5.10 -9.60 4.60
C ALA A 364 4.26 -9.85 3.33
N PRO A 365 4.53 -10.95 2.59
CA PRO A 365 3.71 -11.33 1.45
C PRO A 365 2.29 -11.75 1.82
N GLU A 366 1.99 -12.05 3.08
CA GLU A 366 0.68 -12.46 3.57
C GLU A 366 -0.24 -11.28 3.80
N TRP A 367 -1.50 -11.44 3.34
CA TRP A 367 -2.56 -10.46 3.49
C TRP A 367 -3.81 -11.12 4.06
N ASP A 368 -4.28 -10.63 5.19
CA ASP A 368 -5.61 -10.97 5.69
C ASP A 368 -6.66 -10.30 4.83
N VAL A 369 -7.66 -11.06 4.42
CA VAL A 369 -8.76 -10.57 3.58
C VAL A 369 -10.07 -10.65 4.35
N PHE A 370 -10.79 -9.53 4.37
CA PHE A 370 -12.11 -9.41 4.99
C PHE A 370 -13.16 -9.10 3.92
N ASP A 371 -14.39 -9.55 4.14
CA ASP A 371 -15.51 -9.13 3.32
C ASP A 371 -15.79 -7.63 3.49
N PRO A 372 -16.64 -6.99 2.66
CA PRO A 372 -16.99 -5.57 2.81
C PRO A 372 -17.63 -5.21 4.16
N ASN A 373 -18.08 -6.19 4.92
CA ASN A 373 -18.64 -6.03 6.27
C ASN A 373 -17.61 -6.20 7.38
N GLY A 374 -16.35 -6.53 7.03
CA GLY A 374 -15.25 -6.71 7.96
C GLY A 374 -15.16 -8.11 8.57
N LYS A 375 -15.84 -9.12 8.01
CA LYS A 375 -15.71 -10.52 8.45
C LYS A 375 -14.51 -11.16 7.78
N PHE A 376 -13.66 -11.80 8.56
CA PHE A 376 -12.45 -12.45 8.07
C PHE A 376 -12.78 -13.62 7.14
N LEU A 377 -12.24 -13.55 5.93
CA LEU A 377 -12.38 -14.58 4.91
C LEU A 377 -11.22 -15.59 4.97
N GLY A 378 -9.99 -15.11 5.06
CA GLY A 378 -8.78 -15.91 5.07
C GLY A 378 -7.56 -15.11 4.61
N VAL A 379 -6.46 -15.79 4.32
CA VAL A 379 -5.17 -15.20 3.95
C VAL A 379 -4.90 -15.43 2.46
N VAL A 380 -4.44 -14.38 1.78
CA VAL A 380 -3.85 -14.45 0.44
C VAL A 380 -2.37 -14.15 0.54
N THR A 381 -1.53 -14.97 -0.10
CA THR A 381 -0.08 -14.77 -0.14
C THR A 381 0.31 -14.21 -1.51
N MET A 382 0.97 -13.07 -1.53
CA MET A 382 1.55 -12.49 -2.74
C MET A 382 2.79 -13.28 -3.16
N PRO A 383 3.17 -13.26 -4.45
CA PRO A 383 4.42 -13.86 -4.88
C PRO A 383 5.62 -13.26 -4.14
N PRO A 384 6.68 -14.04 -3.88
CA PRO A 384 7.86 -13.54 -3.20
C PRO A 384 8.51 -12.36 -3.96
N ARG A 385 9.11 -11.45 -3.24
CA ARG A 385 9.79 -10.25 -3.77
C ARG A 385 8.89 -9.33 -4.60
N VAL A 386 7.56 -9.37 -4.36
CA VAL A 386 6.58 -8.45 -4.95
C VAL A 386 6.04 -7.54 -3.87
N ALA A 387 6.22 -6.24 -4.06
CA ALA A 387 5.64 -5.18 -3.22
C ALA A 387 4.39 -4.61 -3.90
N PRO A 388 3.16 -4.95 -3.46
CA PRO A 388 1.93 -4.35 -3.97
C PRO A 388 1.89 -2.84 -3.74
N ARG A 389 1.42 -2.09 -4.73
CA ARG A 389 1.28 -0.63 -4.68
C ARG A 389 -0.15 -0.16 -4.84
N LEU A 390 -0.91 -0.81 -5.72
CA LEU A 390 -2.24 -0.37 -6.11
C LEU A 390 -3.15 -1.55 -6.39
N PHE A 391 -4.36 -1.52 -5.84
CA PHE A 391 -5.46 -2.42 -6.22
C PHE A 391 -6.41 -1.68 -7.17
N ARG A 392 -6.82 -2.34 -8.25
CA ARG A 392 -7.83 -1.84 -9.21
C ARG A 392 -8.68 -3.01 -9.69
N GLY A 393 -9.97 -3.05 -9.28
CA GLY A 393 -10.83 -4.19 -9.55
C GLY A 393 -10.22 -5.49 -9.02
N ASP A 394 -10.11 -6.50 -9.87
CA ASP A 394 -9.47 -7.79 -9.58
C ASP A 394 -7.94 -7.81 -9.82
N LYS A 395 -7.32 -6.64 -10.03
CA LYS A 395 -5.90 -6.51 -10.33
C LYS A 395 -5.12 -5.89 -9.17
N VAL A 396 -3.91 -6.40 -8.96
CA VAL A 396 -2.90 -5.83 -8.08
C VAL A 396 -1.71 -5.41 -8.91
N TYR A 397 -1.34 -4.14 -8.86
CA TYR A 397 -0.13 -3.62 -9.47
C TYR A 397 0.93 -3.46 -8.41
N GLY A 398 2.13 -3.94 -8.70
CA GLY A 398 3.23 -3.93 -7.75
C GLY A 398 4.60 -3.83 -8.41
N VAL A 399 5.61 -3.72 -7.58
CA VAL A 399 7.02 -3.77 -7.98
C VAL A 399 7.58 -5.14 -7.60
N ALA A 400 8.04 -5.89 -8.58
CA ALA A 400 8.81 -7.11 -8.35
C ALA A 400 10.31 -6.82 -8.44
N ARG A 401 11.10 -7.53 -7.64
CA ARG A 401 12.57 -7.50 -7.69
C ARG A 401 13.08 -8.82 -8.21
N GLY A 402 13.86 -8.78 -9.28
CA GLY A 402 14.54 -9.92 -9.87
C GLY A 402 15.96 -10.11 -9.31
N GLU A 403 16.79 -10.85 -10.03
CA GLU A 403 18.21 -10.96 -9.75
C GLU A 403 18.88 -9.58 -9.87
N TYR A 404 19.93 -9.35 -9.10
CA TYR A 404 20.70 -8.09 -9.07
C TYR A 404 19.84 -6.86 -8.79
N ASP A 405 18.74 -7.03 -8.01
CA ASP A 405 17.79 -5.98 -7.63
C ASP A 405 17.10 -5.24 -8.80
N VAL A 406 17.10 -5.85 -9.99
CA VAL A 406 16.40 -5.30 -11.15
C VAL A 406 14.89 -5.20 -10.84
N GLN A 407 14.33 -4.02 -11.04
CA GLN A 407 12.92 -3.76 -10.73
C GLN A 407 12.03 -3.94 -11.96
N TYR A 408 10.86 -4.53 -11.72
CA TYR A 408 9.83 -4.78 -12.71
C TYR A 408 8.48 -4.28 -12.19
N VAL A 409 7.67 -3.74 -13.07
CA VAL A 409 6.24 -3.58 -12.78
C VAL A 409 5.55 -4.91 -13.04
N VAL A 410 4.77 -5.39 -12.08
CA VAL A 410 3.94 -6.58 -12.25
C VAL A 410 2.47 -6.24 -12.07
N ARG A 411 1.63 -6.90 -12.86
CA ARG A 411 0.20 -6.95 -12.66
C ARG A 411 -0.20 -8.38 -12.32
N LEU A 412 -0.75 -8.54 -11.12
CA LEU A 412 -1.30 -9.81 -10.66
C LEU A 412 -2.81 -9.76 -10.81
N ARG A 413 -3.42 -10.87 -11.18
CA ARG A 413 -4.86 -11.07 -11.17
C ARG A 413 -5.25 -11.85 -9.93
N ILE A 414 -6.26 -11.38 -9.21
CA ILE A 414 -6.87 -12.11 -8.10
C ILE A 414 -7.85 -13.11 -8.70
N VAL A 415 -7.66 -14.40 -8.40
CA VAL A 415 -8.50 -15.50 -8.88
C VAL A 415 -9.26 -16.12 -7.70
N GLY A 416 -10.50 -16.58 -7.98
CA GLY A 416 -11.41 -17.10 -6.95
C GLY A 416 -12.42 -16.06 -6.43
N THR A 417 -12.41 -14.84 -7.03
CA THR A 417 -13.36 -13.76 -6.66
C THR A 417 -14.76 -14.04 -7.21
#